data_27f9fb37eebf6123470d23c4bcf42e67
#
_entry.id   27f9fb37eebf6123470d23c4bcf42e67
#
_cell.length_a   1.000
_cell.length_b   1.000
_cell.length_c   1.000
_cell.angle_alpha   90.00
_cell.angle_beta   90.00
_cell.angle_gamma   90.00
#
_symmetry.space_group_name_H-M   'P 1'
#
loop_
_entity.id
_entity.type
_entity.pdbx_description
1 polymer ?
#
loop_
_entity_poly.entity_id
_entity_poly.type
_entity_poly.pdbx_seq_one_letter_code
_entity_poly.pdbx_strand_id
1 'polypeptide(L)'
;MNKILILVIMTFSFSTGFGQGKTSFERIKALKMAYISEKIDLTDEEETIFWEVYDEYELKIYKECRKKLREIRKQYSKSIDTLTKEEAINVLKEVYKIEHLAVNFEEERDKALLINIPAKKILKIHHAEYHFNREMVYKRKKPTVQEKKD
;
A
#
# COMPACT_ATOMS: atom_id res chain seq x y z
N MET A 1 16.07 43.98 52.51
CA MET A 1 15.99 43.95 51.03
C MET A 1 16.13 42.50 50.59
N ASN A 2 15.03 41.80 50.49
CA ASN A 2 15.05 40.36 50.14
C ASN A 2 14.70 40.18 48.67
N LYS A 3 15.68 39.72 47.89
CA LYS A 3 15.46 39.36 46.51
C LYS A 3 14.87 37.95 46.47
N ILE A 4 13.59 37.84 46.20
CA ILE A 4 12.92 36.56 45.95
C ILE A 4 13.25 36.14 44.54
N LEU A 5 14.05 35.11 44.43
CA LEU A 5 14.41 34.44 43.15
C LEU A 5 13.26 33.49 42.79
N ILE A 6 12.40 33.92 41.88
CA ILE A 6 11.34 33.05 41.33
C ILE A 6 11.96 32.13 40.32
N LEU A 7 12.13 30.87 40.71
CA LEU A 7 12.63 29.79 39.81
C LEU A 7 11.41 29.24 39.05
N VAL A 8 11.23 29.74 37.81
CA VAL A 8 10.22 29.21 36.91
C VAL A 8 10.71 27.85 36.37
N ILE A 9 10.19 26.79 36.99
CA ILE A 9 10.40 25.41 36.46
C ILE A 9 9.47 25.24 35.27
N MET A 10 10.04 25.41 34.08
CA MET A 10 9.38 25.10 32.80
C MET A 10 9.36 23.59 32.65
N THR A 11 8.28 22.94 33.11
CA THR A 11 8.04 21.53 32.88
C THR A 11 7.73 21.33 31.39
N PHE A 12 8.76 20.93 30.64
CA PHE A 12 8.64 20.50 29.26
C PHE A 12 7.94 19.14 29.27
N SER A 13 6.62 19.15 29.14
CA SER A 13 5.82 17.96 28.97
C SER A 13 6.21 17.33 27.63
N PHE A 14 7.15 16.38 27.63
CA PHE A 14 7.38 15.48 26.52
C PHE A 14 6.11 14.64 26.34
N SER A 15 5.22 15.12 25.47
CA SER A 15 4.16 14.30 24.92
C SER A 15 4.84 13.22 24.11
N THR A 16 5.14 12.07 24.70
CA THR A 16 5.46 10.85 23.99
C THR A 16 4.21 10.47 23.21
N GLY A 17 4.05 11.04 22.02
CA GLY A 17 3.11 10.55 21.05
C GLY A 17 3.47 9.09 20.80
N PHE A 18 2.69 8.17 21.34
CA PHE A 18 2.69 6.77 20.95
C PHE A 18 2.37 6.76 19.46
N GLY A 19 3.41 6.76 18.64
CA GLY A 19 3.30 6.58 17.21
C GLY A 19 2.66 5.22 16.99
N GLN A 20 1.36 5.21 16.69
CA GLN A 20 0.67 4.00 16.21
C GLN A 20 1.49 3.45 15.06
N GLY A 21 2.12 2.30 15.26
CA GLY A 21 3.03 1.71 14.29
C GLY A 21 2.30 1.57 12.95
N LYS A 22 2.89 2.14 11.89
CA LYS A 22 2.32 2.09 10.53
C LYS A 22 1.86 0.68 10.20
N THR A 23 0.65 0.54 9.69
CA THR A 23 0.12 -0.74 9.24
C THR A 23 1.02 -1.36 8.17
N SER A 24 0.92 -2.66 7.96
CA SER A 24 1.68 -3.31 6.88
C SER A 24 1.36 -2.73 5.50
N PHE A 25 0.13 -2.28 5.30
CA PHE A 25 -0.30 -1.59 4.09
C PHE A 25 0.44 -0.25 3.91
N GLU A 26 0.44 0.60 4.94
CA GLU A 26 1.11 1.91 4.89
C GLU A 26 2.62 1.80 4.66
N ARG A 27 3.26 0.78 5.26
CA ARG A 27 4.69 0.53 5.01
C ARG A 27 4.96 0.12 3.57
N ILE A 28 4.18 -0.82 3.02
CA ILE A 28 4.34 -1.27 1.63
C ILE A 28 4.01 -0.15 0.66
N LYS A 29 2.97 0.65 0.94
CA LYS A 29 2.61 1.82 0.15
C LYS A 29 3.75 2.83 0.10
N ALA A 30 4.34 3.20 1.24
CA ALA A 30 5.46 4.13 1.30
C ALA A 30 6.68 3.64 0.52
N LEU A 31 7.00 2.32 0.60
CA LEU A 31 8.08 1.72 -0.17
C LEU A 31 7.79 1.75 -1.69
N LYS A 32 6.54 1.50 -2.09
CA LYS A 32 6.13 1.55 -3.49
C LYS A 32 6.21 2.98 -4.03
N MET A 33 5.75 3.96 -3.25
CA MET A 33 5.83 5.38 -3.60
C MET A 33 7.29 5.81 -3.85
N ALA A 34 8.18 5.52 -2.89
CA ALA A 34 9.60 5.84 -3.04
C ALA A 34 10.22 5.16 -4.28
N TYR A 35 9.86 3.91 -4.54
CA TYR A 35 10.35 3.17 -5.72
C TYR A 35 9.86 3.78 -7.03
N ILE A 36 8.60 4.18 -7.10
CA ILE A 36 8.01 4.81 -8.29
C ILE A 36 8.65 6.18 -8.52
N SER A 37 8.76 7.05 -7.50
CA SER A 37 9.39 8.37 -7.60
C SER A 37 10.84 8.28 -8.09
N GLU A 38 11.58 7.25 -7.70
CA GLU A 38 12.95 7.03 -8.19
C GLU A 38 13.02 6.68 -9.69
N LYS A 39 12.01 6.01 -10.22
CA LYS A 39 12.02 5.45 -11.59
C LYS A 39 11.35 6.32 -12.63
N ILE A 40 10.58 7.33 -12.21
CA ILE A 40 9.75 8.13 -13.10
C ILE A 40 10.11 9.60 -12.92
N ASP A 41 10.47 10.22 -14.02
CA ASP A 41 10.78 11.64 -14.11
C ASP A 41 9.47 12.43 -14.26
N LEU A 42 8.83 12.74 -13.13
CA LEU A 42 7.67 13.63 -13.06
C LEU A 42 8.16 15.06 -12.78
N THR A 43 7.46 16.05 -13.34
CA THR A 43 7.64 17.43 -12.87
C THR A 43 6.98 17.61 -11.50
N ASP A 44 7.31 18.67 -10.77
CA ASP A 44 6.74 18.95 -9.43
C ASP A 44 5.18 19.02 -9.50
N GLU A 45 4.64 19.59 -10.58
CA GLU A 45 3.20 19.68 -10.82
C GLU A 45 2.60 18.30 -11.09
N GLU A 46 3.23 17.50 -11.97
CA GLU A 46 2.80 16.13 -12.26
C GLU A 46 2.89 15.24 -11.02
N GLU A 47 3.93 15.41 -10.19
CA GLU A 47 4.11 14.62 -8.98
C GLU A 47 3.01 14.88 -7.95
N THR A 48 2.62 16.13 -7.76
CA THR A 48 1.53 16.51 -6.86
C THR A 48 0.22 15.85 -7.29
N ILE A 49 -0.16 15.99 -8.57
CA ILE A 49 -1.37 15.39 -9.13
C ILE A 49 -1.29 13.86 -9.07
N PHE A 50 -0.13 13.30 -9.41
CA PHE A 50 0.08 11.85 -9.39
C PHE A 50 -0.22 11.26 -8.02
N TRP A 51 0.38 11.82 -6.96
CA TRP A 51 0.22 11.23 -5.63
C TRP A 51 -1.19 11.40 -5.08
N GLU A 52 -1.87 12.50 -5.38
CA GLU A 52 -3.26 12.70 -4.98
C GLU A 52 -4.17 11.62 -5.58
N VAL A 53 -4.13 11.44 -6.90
CA VAL A 53 -4.94 10.45 -7.61
C VAL A 53 -4.51 9.02 -7.24
N TYR A 54 -3.21 8.76 -7.24
CA TYR A 54 -2.66 7.42 -6.95
C TYR A 54 -3.05 6.93 -5.56
N ASP A 55 -2.95 7.78 -4.55
CA ASP A 55 -3.28 7.47 -3.17
C ASP A 55 -4.76 7.15 -2.98
N GLU A 56 -5.62 7.89 -3.64
CA GLU A 56 -7.07 7.64 -3.61
C GLU A 56 -7.40 6.24 -4.13
N TYR A 57 -6.90 5.89 -5.32
CA TYR A 57 -7.21 4.61 -5.94
C TYR A 57 -6.49 3.43 -5.26
N GLU A 58 -5.25 3.57 -4.80
CA GLU A 58 -4.58 2.55 -4.00
C GLU A 58 -5.35 2.22 -2.72
N LEU A 59 -5.92 3.23 -2.07
CA LEU A 59 -6.75 3.03 -0.89
C LEU A 59 -8.07 2.32 -1.22
N LYS A 60 -8.73 2.67 -2.34
CA LYS A 60 -9.94 1.98 -2.84
C LYS A 60 -9.62 0.52 -3.14
N ILE A 61 -8.58 0.25 -3.93
CA ILE A 61 -8.14 -1.10 -4.28
C ILE A 61 -7.80 -1.91 -3.02
N TYR A 62 -7.14 -1.30 -2.04
CA TYR A 62 -6.82 -1.98 -0.80
C TYR A 62 -8.07 -2.37 -0.02
N LYS A 63 -9.00 -1.42 0.21
CA LYS A 63 -10.20 -1.64 1.03
C LYS A 63 -11.20 -2.56 0.35
N GLU A 64 -11.51 -2.26 -0.91
CA GLU A 64 -12.60 -2.92 -1.63
C GLU A 64 -12.18 -4.23 -2.30
N CYS A 65 -10.89 -4.41 -2.57
CA CYS A 65 -10.42 -5.59 -3.29
C CYS A 65 -9.43 -6.43 -2.48
N ARG A 66 -8.24 -5.93 -2.17
CA ARG A 66 -7.16 -6.73 -1.57
C ARG A 66 -7.53 -7.28 -0.19
N LYS A 67 -8.21 -6.47 0.64
CA LYS A 67 -8.67 -6.91 1.96
C LYS A 67 -9.74 -8.00 1.85
N LYS A 68 -10.75 -7.79 1.00
CA LYS A 68 -11.83 -8.76 0.76
C LYS A 68 -11.29 -10.07 0.20
N LEU A 69 -10.44 -10.02 -0.83
CA LEU A 69 -9.80 -11.22 -1.37
C LEU A 69 -8.99 -12.00 -0.32
N ARG A 70 -8.32 -11.30 0.59
CA ARG A 70 -7.60 -11.96 1.68
C ARG A 70 -8.54 -12.66 2.64
N GLU A 71 -9.65 -12.04 2.99
CA GLU A 71 -10.68 -12.62 3.86
C GLU A 71 -11.32 -13.87 3.23
N ILE A 72 -11.72 -13.78 1.96
CA ILE A 72 -12.26 -14.92 1.19
C ILE A 72 -11.23 -16.05 1.15
N ARG A 73 -9.98 -15.78 0.77
CA ARG A 73 -8.92 -16.80 0.72
C ARG A 73 -8.68 -17.45 2.06
N LYS A 74 -8.71 -16.70 3.16
CA LYS A 74 -8.58 -17.22 4.52
C LYS A 74 -9.76 -18.12 4.90
N GLN A 75 -10.95 -17.78 4.46
CA GLN A 75 -12.17 -18.54 4.74
C GLN A 75 -12.18 -19.88 4.01
N TYR A 76 -12.02 -19.89 2.69
CA TYR A 76 -12.08 -21.14 1.94
C TYR A 76 -10.84 -22.02 2.09
N SER A 77 -9.64 -21.44 2.40
CA SER A 77 -8.44 -22.24 2.59
C SER A 77 -8.53 -23.29 3.71
N LYS A 78 -9.49 -23.12 4.64
CA LYS A 78 -9.74 -24.06 5.74
C LYS A 78 -10.67 -25.21 5.36
N SER A 79 -11.44 -25.05 4.30
CA SER A 79 -12.50 -25.98 3.88
C SER A 79 -12.40 -26.37 2.40
N ILE A 80 -11.31 -26.06 1.74
CA ILE A 80 -11.17 -26.23 0.29
C ILE A 80 -11.45 -27.67 -0.18
N ASP A 81 -11.01 -28.66 0.59
CA ASP A 81 -11.16 -30.07 0.26
C ASP A 81 -12.58 -30.60 0.53
N THR A 82 -13.41 -29.84 1.27
CA THR A 82 -14.75 -30.22 1.67
C THR A 82 -15.85 -29.41 1.00
N LEU A 83 -15.47 -28.41 0.19
CA LEU A 83 -16.42 -27.61 -0.58
C LEU A 83 -17.16 -28.47 -1.61
N THR A 84 -18.46 -28.32 -1.66
CA THR A 84 -19.27 -28.83 -2.76
C THR A 84 -18.90 -28.10 -4.06
N LYS A 85 -19.25 -28.72 -5.20
CA LYS A 85 -19.03 -28.08 -6.52
C LYS A 85 -19.69 -26.71 -6.61
N GLU A 86 -20.91 -26.57 -6.08
CA GLU A 86 -21.66 -25.32 -6.12
C GLU A 86 -21.02 -24.23 -5.25
N GLU A 87 -20.60 -24.56 -4.03
CA GLU A 87 -19.87 -23.65 -3.16
C GLU A 87 -18.55 -23.18 -3.79
N ALA A 88 -17.78 -24.09 -4.37
CA ALA A 88 -16.55 -23.76 -5.06
C ALA A 88 -16.79 -22.81 -6.25
N ILE A 89 -17.84 -23.03 -7.04
CA ILE A 89 -18.21 -22.14 -8.15
C ILE A 89 -18.59 -20.75 -7.62
N ASN A 90 -19.31 -20.64 -6.51
CA ASN A 90 -19.70 -19.38 -5.93
C ASN A 90 -18.49 -18.59 -5.40
N VAL A 91 -17.54 -19.27 -4.73
CA VAL A 91 -16.28 -18.66 -4.31
C VAL A 91 -15.49 -18.11 -5.51
N LEU A 92 -15.38 -18.90 -6.59
CA LEU A 92 -14.70 -18.46 -7.81
C LEU A 92 -15.36 -17.21 -8.43
N LYS A 93 -16.69 -17.19 -8.51
CA LYS A 93 -17.44 -16.02 -9.01
C LYS A 93 -17.16 -14.77 -8.17
N GLU A 94 -17.13 -14.91 -6.86
CA GLU A 94 -16.87 -13.79 -5.96
C GLU A 94 -15.43 -13.28 -6.10
N VAL A 95 -14.46 -14.19 -6.19
CA VAL A 95 -13.05 -13.83 -6.42
C VAL A 95 -12.91 -13.06 -7.73
N TYR A 96 -13.45 -13.59 -8.85
CA TYR A 96 -13.37 -12.91 -10.14
C TYR A 96 -14.06 -11.55 -10.15
N LYS A 97 -15.21 -11.44 -9.50
CA LYS A 97 -15.90 -10.14 -9.37
C LYS A 97 -15.01 -9.08 -8.71
N ILE A 98 -14.30 -9.45 -7.65
CA ILE A 98 -13.43 -8.53 -6.93
C ILE A 98 -12.15 -8.24 -7.71
N GLU A 99 -11.59 -9.23 -8.42
CA GLU A 99 -10.41 -9.03 -9.28
C GLU A 99 -10.74 -8.09 -10.45
N HIS A 100 -11.90 -8.25 -11.09
CA HIS A 100 -12.37 -7.31 -12.11
C HIS A 100 -12.58 -5.90 -11.55
N LEU A 101 -13.12 -5.77 -10.34
CA LEU A 101 -13.27 -4.47 -9.69
C LEU A 101 -11.92 -3.79 -9.47
N ALA A 102 -10.88 -4.55 -9.10
CA ALA A 102 -9.54 -3.99 -8.93
C ALA A 102 -8.98 -3.44 -10.26
N VAL A 103 -9.15 -4.20 -11.35
CA VAL A 103 -8.75 -3.76 -12.71
C VAL A 103 -9.51 -2.50 -13.12
N ASN A 104 -10.81 -2.42 -12.85
CA ASN A 104 -11.60 -1.23 -13.14
C ASN A 104 -11.08 0.01 -12.39
N PHE A 105 -10.73 -0.13 -11.10
CA PHE A 105 -10.14 0.97 -10.35
C PHE A 105 -8.76 1.40 -10.87
N GLU A 106 -7.95 0.45 -11.34
CA GLU A 106 -6.68 0.77 -12.00
C GLU A 106 -6.90 1.53 -13.31
N GLU A 107 -7.89 1.12 -14.11
CA GLU A 107 -8.26 1.81 -15.35
C GLU A 107 -8.82 3.22 -15.07
N GLU A 108 -9.67 3.39 -14.07
CA GLU A 108 -10.18 4.69 -13.65
C GLU A 108 -9.05 5.61 -13.17
N ARG A 109 -8.11 5.09 -12.37
CA ARG A 109 -6.91 5.81 -11.96
C ARG A 109 -6.14 6.33 -13.17
N ASP A 110 -5.88 5.46 -14.11
CA ASP A 110 -5.08 5.81 -15.28
C ASP A 110 -5.78 6.84 -16.15
N LYS A 111 -7.11 6.74 -16.32
CA LYS A 111 -7.93 7.77 -16.99
C LYS A 111 -7.83 9.13 -16.29
N ALA A 112 -7.88 9.16 -14.96
CA ALA A 112 -7.73 10.38 -14.18
C ALA A 112 -6.31 10.97 -14.33
N LEU A 113 -5.29 10.15 -14.31
CA LEU A 113 -3.90 10.57 -14.49
C LEU A 113 -3.62 11.09 -15.91
N LEU A 114 -4.22 10.49 -16.94
CA LEU A 114 -4.05 10.87 -18.35
C LEU A 114 -4.49 12.30 -18.65
N ILE A 115 -5.28 12.93 -17.79
CA ILE A 115 -5.69 14.32 -17.96
C ILE A 115 -4.48 15.26 -17.89
N ASN A 116 -3.51 14.95 -17.03
CA ASN A 116 -2.37 15.84 -16.73
C ASN A 116 -1.00 15.19 -16.95
N ILE A 117 -0.95 13.87 -17.08
CA ILE A 117 0.31 13.12 -17.17
C ILE A 117 0.38 12.40 -18.53
N PRO A 118 1.48 12.55 -19.26
CA PRO A 118 1.66 11.89 -20.56
C PRO A 118 1.54 10.36 -20.44
N ALA A 119 0.83 9.74 -21.38
CA ALA A 119 0.59 8.28 -21.40
C ALA A 119 1.88 7.45 -21.28
N LYS A 120 2.99 7.94 -21.85
CA LYS A 120 4.30 7.28 -21.76
C LYS A 120 4.83 7.22 -20.30
N LYS A 121 4.56 8.25 -19.50
CA LYS A 121 4.91 8.25 -18.07
C LYS A 121 4.02 7.26 -17.30
N ILE A 122 2.73 7.16 -17.64
CA ILE A 122 1.82 6.19 -17.03
C ILE A 122 2.27 4.75 -17.32
N LEU A 123 2.69 4.45 -18.56
CA LEU A 123 3.28 3.15 -18.88
C LEU A 123 4.55 2.86 -18.05
N LYS A 124 5.37 3.87 -17.79
CA LYS A 124 6.52 3.70 -16.89
C LYS A 124 6.10 3.42 -15.45
N ILE A 125 4.99 4.00 -14.98
CA ILE A 125 4.42 3.72 -13.65
C ILE A 125 4.03 2.25 -13.56
N HIS A 126 3.26 1.73 -14.51
CA HIS A 126 2.90 0.31 -14.57
C HIS A 126 4.14 -0.60 -14.56
N HIS A 127 5.15 -0.24 -15.34
CA HIS A 127 6.40 -1.01 -15.36
C HIS A 127 7.10 -1.00 -14.00
N ALA A 128 7.18 0.16 -13.35
CA ALA A 128 7.75 0.28 -12.00
C ALA A 128 6.94 -0.52 -10.97
N GLU A 129 5.61 -0.46 -11.00
CA GLU A 129 4.74 -1.27 -10.13
C GLU A 129 4.96 -2.77 -10.29
N TYR A 130 5.05 -3.24 -11.54
CA TYR A 130 5.34 -4.65 -11.83
C TYR A 130 6.67 -5.09 -11.22
N HIS A 131 7.74 -4.30 -11.41
CA HIS A 131 9.05 -4.61 -10.86
C HIS A 131 9.08 -4.56 -9.33
N PHE A 132 8.45 -3.55 -8.72
CA PHE A 132 8.31 -3.46 -7.28
C PHE A 132 7.63 -4.70 -6.70
N ASN A 133 6.49 -5.09 -7.27
CA ASN A 133 5.74 -6.26 -6.80
C ASN A 133 6.58 -7.54 -6.91
N ARG A 134 7.33 -7.71 -8.00
CA ARG A 134 8.23 -8.85 -8.21
C ARG A 134 9.35 -8.86 -7.18
N GLU A 135 10.00 -7.73 -6.91
CA GLU A 135 11.05 -7.63 -5.90
C GLU A 135 10.53 -7.95 -4.49
N MET A 136 9.34 -7.47 -4.15
CA MET A 136 8.72 -7.73 -2.84
C MET A 136 8.45 -9.23 -2.63
N VAL A 137 8.07 -9.95 -3.69
CA VAL A 137 7.91 -11.42 -3.64
C VAL A 137 9.25 -12.11 -3.42
N TYR A 138 10.32 -11.68 -4.09
CA TYR A 138 11.66 -12.25 -3.93
C TYR A 138 12.22 -12.01 -2.53
N LYS A 139 12.08 -10.79 -1.99
CA LYS A 139 12.54 -10.46 -0.64
C LYS A 139 11.85 -11.29 0.44
N ARG A 140 10.58 -11.64 0.26
CA ARG A 140 9.85 -12.51 1.20
C ARG A 140 10.29 -13.98 1.16
N LYS A 141 10.83 -14.43 0.02
CA LYS A 141 11.29 -15.83 -0.17
C LYS A 141 12.70 -16.08 0.33
N LYS A 142 13.52 -15.04 0.51
CA LYS A 142 14.86 -15.20 1.11
C LYS A 142 14.68 -15.33 2.63
N PRO A 143 15.07 -16.47 3.26
CA PRO A 143 15.17 -16.54 4.71
C PRO A 143 16.15 -15.45 5.14
N THR A 144 15.81 -14.71 6.19
CA THR A 144 16.75 -13.85 6.90
C THR A 144 17.86 -14.76 7.39
N VAL A 145 19.02 -14.68 6.76
CA VAL A 145 20.24 -15.25 7.31
C VAL A 145 20.51 -14.44 8.56
N GLN A 146 20.09 -14.99 9.70
CA GLN A 146 20.58 -14.49 10.97
C GLN A 146 22.08 -14.71 10.95
N GLU A 147 22.85 -13.62 10.91
CA GLU A 147 24.26 -13.66 11.27
C GLU A 147 24.32 -14.25 12.69
N LYS A 148 24.69 -15.54 12.77
CA LYS A 148 25.27 -16.09 13.99
C LYS A 148 26.58 -15.35 14.19
N LYS A 149 26.56 -14.37 15.07
CA LYS A 149 27.82 -13.93 15.74
C LYS A 149 28.23 -15.03 16.66
N ASP A 150 29.28 -15.73 16.26
CA ASP A 150 30.15 -16.49 17.18
C ASP A 150 30.93 -15.53 18.08
#